data_eac2a8d6a78ae45ce66dc9ed3293ce29
#
_entry.id   eac2a8d6a78ae45ce66dc9ed3293ce29
#
_cell.length_a   1.000
_cell.length_b   1.000
_cell.length_c   1.000
_cell.angle_alpha   90.00
_cell.angle_beta   90.00
_cell.angle_gamma   90.00
#
_symmetry.space_group_name_H-M   'P 1'
#
loop_
_entity.id
_entity.type
_entity.pdbx_description
1 polymer ?
#
loop_
_entity_poly.entity_id
_entity_poly.type
_entity_poly.pdbx_seq_one_letter_code
_entity_poly.pdbx_strand_id
1 'polypeptide(L)'
;LRCLVGSEMCIRDSYLSGDMFDPRPDFACMDVSFISIRQILPVLAEQFADMEIVALVKPQFEAGRAKVGKHGIVKNEKVHIEVLQSMCDYVKTLGLYVHHLCASSVLGRDGNKEFVMHLKHTQTHKVFPIRDIVKNYTVKR
;
A
#
# COMPACT_ATOMS: atom_id res chain seq x y z
N LEU A 1 -13.53 -17.57 -2.25
CA LEU A 1 -12.87 -16.31 -1.84
C LEU A 1 -13.77 -15.60 -0.83
N ARG A 2 -13.51 -15.76 0.44
CA ARG A 2 -14.12 -14.90 1.44
C ARG A 2 -13.31 -13.62 1.47
N CYS A 3 -13.75 -12.64 0.71
CA CYS A 3 -13.32 -11.26 0.88
C CYS A 3 -13.76 -10.81 2.28
N LEU A 4 -12.84 -10.33 3.10
CA LEU A 4 -13.20 -9.58 4.30
C LEU A 4 -13.78 -8.24 3.84
N VAL A 5 -15.02 -8.26 3.38
CA VAL A 5 -15.82 -7.08 3.12
C VAL A 5 -16.78 -6.93 4.29
N GLY A 6 -16.46 -6.05 5.19
CA GLY A 6 -17.36 -5.77 6.28
C GLY A 6 -16.87 -4.61 7.11
N SER A 7 -17.82 -3.97 7.79
CA SER A 7 -17.62 -2.94 8.81
C SER A 7 -16.69 -3.35 9.97
N GLU A 8 -16.24 -4.59 9.98
CA GLU A 8 -15.26 -5.16 10.92
C GLU A 8 -13.83 -4.71 10.66
N MET A 9 -13.55 -4.09 9.52
CA MET A 9 -12.26 -3.41 9.26
C MET A 9 -11.99 -2.21 10.18
N CYS A 10 -12.93 -1.83 11.00
CA CYS A 10 -12.71 -0.87 12.10
C CYS A 10 -12.18 -1.52 13.38
N ILE A 11 -12.11 -2.84 13.43
CA ILE A 11 -11.47 -3.55 14.52
C ILE A 11 -9.97 -3.38 14.31
N ARG A 12 -9.37 -2.63 15.18
CA ARG A 12 -7.94 -2.29 15.26
C ARG A 12 -7.10 -3.43 14.71
N ASP A 13 -6.41 -3.17 13.60
CA ASP A 13 -5.56 -4.12 12.87
C ASP A 13 -4.52 -4.80 13.77
N SER A 14 -4.25 -4.25 14.95
CA SER A 14 -3.38 -4.81 15.99
C SER A 14 -3.89 -6.14 16.61
N TYR A 15 -5.12 -6.55 16.35
CA TYR A 15 -5.69 -7.80 16.85
C TYR A 15 -5.87 -8.86 15.77
N LEU A 16 -5.46 -8.59 14.54
CA LEU A 16 -5.52 -9.57 13.47
C LEU A 16 -4.60 -10.75 13.78
N SER A 17 -5.14 -11.96 13.84
CA SER A 17 -4.38 -13.19 14.04
C SER A 17 -4.67 -14.17 12.91
N GLY A 18 -3.64 -14.92 12.49
CA GLY A 18 -3.80 -15.98 11.49
C GLY A 18 -4.80 -17.06 11.89
N ASP A 19 -5.02 -17.25 13.19
CA ASP A 19 -5.94 -18.26 13.73
C ASP A 19 -7.43 -17.87 13.60
N MET A 20 -7.71 -16.63 13.21
CA MET A 20 -9.08 -16.17 12.92
C MET A 20 -9.61 -16.69 11.58
N PHE A 21 -8.75 -17.35 10.78
CA PHE A 21 -9.06 -17.76 9.42
C PHE A 21 -8.87 -19.27 9.25
N ASP A 22 -9.89 -19.92 8.67
CA ASP A 22 -9.83 -21.32 8.26
C ASP A 22 -10.54 -21.46 6.88
N PRO A 23 -9.81 -21.77 5.79
CA PRO A 23 -8.34 -21.85 5.70
C PRO A 23 -7.65 -20.50 5.85
N ARG A 24 -6.38 -20.50 6.22
CA ARG A 24 -5.56 -19.29 6.25
C ARG A 24 -5.50 -18.63 4.86
N PRO A 25 -5.66 -17.31 4.77
CA PRO A 25 -5.55 -16.61 3.48
C PRO A 25 -4.10 -16.59 3.00
N ASP A 26 -3.93 -16.77 1.70
CA ASP A 26 -2.67 -16.66 0.97
C ASP A 26 -2.55 -15.36 0.17
N PHE A 27 -3.62 -14.56 0.15
CA PHE A 27 -3.68 -13.30 -0.57
C PHE A 27 -4.46 -12.24 0.21
N ALA A 28 -3.92 -11.02 0.24
CA ALA A 28 -4.60 -9.83 0.78
C ALA A 28 -4.65 -8.70 -0.24
N CYS A 29 -5.79 -8.06 -0.35
CA CYS A 29 -5.95 -6.81 -1.07
C CYS A 29 -6.28 -5.69 -0.07
N MET A 30 -5.53 -4.59 -0.11
CA MET A 30 -5.63 -3.52 0.88
C MET A 30 -5.89 -2.17 0.21
N ASP A 31 -7.07 -1.64 0.47
CA ASP A 31 -7.48 -0.27 0.11
C ASP A 31 -8.02 0.43 1.36
N VAL A 32 -7.12 1.06 2.11
CA VAL A 32 -7.45 1.75 3.36
C VAL A 32 -7.34 3.25 3.23
N SER A 33 -8.11 3.99 4.01
CA SER A 33 -8.15 5.44 4.01
C SER A 33 -7.99 6.00 5.42
N PHE A 34 -7.42 7.19 5.51
CA PHE A 34 -7.20 7.92 6.78
C PHE A 34 -6.19 7.29 7.75
N ILE A 35 -5.50 6.24 7.30
CA ILE A 35 -4.45 5.53 8.04
C ILE A 35 -3.30 5.20 7.07
N SER A 36 -2.07 5.20 7.57
CA SER A 36 -0.93 4.71 6.83
C SER A 36 -0.93 3.18 6.79
N ILE A 37 -0.69 2.58 5.61
CA ILE A 37 -0.54 1.12 5.48
C ILE A 37 0.64 0.58 6.30
N ARG A 38 1.57 1.45 6.72
CA ARG A 38 2.67 1.09 7.64
C ARG A 38 2.19 0.58 8.99
N GLN A 39 0.96 0.88 9.38
CA GLN A 39 0.38 0.39 10.64
C GLN A 39 -0.21 -1.02 10.49
N ILE A 40 -0.55 -1.43 9.28
CA ILE A 40 -1.20 -2.71 8.98
C ILE A 40 -0.19 -3.75 8.50
N LEU A 41 0.74 -3.36 7.63
CA LEU A 41 1.72 -4.26 7.02
C LEU A 41 2.53 -5.09 8.02
N PRO A 42 2.97 -4.59 9.19
CA PRO A 42 3.70 -5.39 10.15
C PRO A 42 2.92 -6.61 10.65
N VAL A 43 1.64 -6.42 10.92
CA VAL A 43 0.76 -7.50 11.40
C VAL A 43 0.58 -8.57 10.31
N LEU A 44 0.37 -8.14 9.05
CA LEU A 44 0.24 -9.08 7.93
C LEU A 44 1.54 -9.84 7.69
N ALA A 45 2.69 -9.15 7.72
CA ALA A 45 4.00 -9.77 7.53
C ALA A 45 4.34 -10.80 8.61
N GLU A 46 3.96 -10.52 9.86
CA GLU A 46 4.22 -11.40 11.00
C GLU A 46 3.29 -12.62 11.03
N GLN A 47 2.01 -12.39 10.77
CA GLN A 47 0.99 -13.42 10.94
C GLN A 47 0.84 -14.35 9.72
N PHE A 48 1.26 -13.93 8.53
CA PHE A 48 1.01 -14.65 7.28
C PHE A 48 2.27 -14.71 6.40
N ALA A 49 3.16 -15.67 6.70
CA ALA A 49 4.48 -15.77 6.05
C ALA A 49 4.45 -16.04 4.53
N ASP A 50 3.39 -16.67 4.01
CA ASP A 50 3.25 -17.01 2.59
C ASP A 50 2.26 -16.12 1.85
N MET A 51 1.75 -15.08 2.50
CA MET A 51 0.74 -14.21 1.92
C MET A 51 1.32 -13.29 0.86
N GLU A 52 0.65 -13.21 -0.29
CA GLU A 52 0.85 -12.13 -1.25
C GLU A 52 -0.06 -10.94 -0.90
N ILE A 53 0.49 -9.73 -0.92
CA ILE A 53 -0.24 -8.53 -0.55
C ILE A 53 -0.26 -7.58 -1.74
N VAL A 54 -1.46 -7.15 -2.16
CA VAL A 54 -1.64 -6.02 -3.07
C VAL A 54 -2.18 -4.84 -2.28
N ALA A 55 -1.39 -3.78 -2.17
CA ALA A 55 -1.73 -2.60 -1.40
C ALA A 55 -1.85 -1.35 -2.28
N LEU A 56 -2.87 -0.55 -2.06
CA LEU A 56 -3.01 0.77 -2.64
C LEU A 56 -2.26 1.78 -1.76
N VAL A 57 -1.15 2.28 -2.29
CA VAL A 57 -0.35 3.34 -1.64
C VAL A 57 -0.98 4.68 -1.95
N LYS A 58 -1.42 5.38 -0.92
CA LYS A 58 -2.08 6.69 -0.99
C LYS A 58 -1.16 7.77 -0.42
N PRO A 59 -0.47 8.54 -1.26
CA PRO A 59 0.49 9.55 -0.78
C PRO A 59 -0.09 10.53 0.24
N GLN A 60 -1.38 10.84 0.14
CA GLN A 60 -2.07 11.71 1.09
C GLN A 60 -2.11 11.18 2.52
N PHE A 61 -1.97 9.85 2.72
CA PHE A 61 -1.93 9.23 4.05
C PHE A 61 -0.53 8.77 4.47
N GLU A 62 0.44 8.82 3.56
CA GLU A 62 1.82 8.38 3.79
C GLU A 62 2.82 9.53 3.95
N ALA A 63 2.56 10.69 3.32
CA ALA A 63 3.52 11.79 3.23
C ALA A 63 3.68 12.62 4.51
N GLY A 64 2.77 12.45 5.49
CA GLY A 64 2.68 13.32 6.67
C GLY A 64 2.00 14.65 6.37
N ARG A 65 1.36 15.22 7.39
CA ARG A 65 0.48 16.40 7.26
C ARG A 65 1.13 17.62 6.61
N ALA A 66 2.41 17.86 6.87
CA ALA A 66 3.13 19.02 6.34
C ALA A 66 3.30 19.01 4.80
N LYS A 67 3.23 17.83 4.17
CA LYS A 67 3.38 17.66 2.72
C LYS A 67 2.04 17.53 1.97
N VAL A 68 0.94 17.50 2.70
CA VAL A 68 -0.42 17.40 2.16
C VAL A 68 -1.00 18.81 2.03
N GLY A 69 -1.43 19.15 0.83
CA GLY A 69 -2.01 20.46 0.52
C GLY A 69 -3.44 20.63 1.04
N LYS A 70 -4.03 21.79 0.73
CA LYS A 70 -5.45 22.04 1.01
C LYS A 70 -6.32 20.93 0.41
N HIS A 71 -7.38 20.58 1.10
CA HIS A 71 -8.33 19.51 0.72
C HIS A 71 -7.74 18.11 0.68
N GLY A 72 -6.61 17.85 1.36
CA GLY A 72 -6.03 16.51 1.42
C GLY A 72 -5.34 16.06 0.13
N ILE A 73 -4.94 16.97 -0.76
CA ILE A 73 -4.36 16.62 -2.06
C ILE A 73 -2.84 16.79 -2.04
N VAL A 74 -2.13 15.75 -2.48
CA VAL A 74 -0.68 15.79 -2.74
C VAL A 74 -0.47 16.09 -4.23
N LYS A 75 -0.02 17.32 -4.54
CA LYS A 75 0.22 17.76 -5.93
C LYS A 75 1.67 17.64 -6.37
N ASN A 76 2.60 17.65 -5.42
CA ASN A 76 4.02 17.70 -5.71
C ASN A 76 4.56 16.30 -6.06
N GLU A 77 5.03 16.12 -7.30
CA GLU A 77 5.60 14.86 -7.77
C GLU A 77 6.80 14.39 -6.94
N LYS A 78 7.59 15.31 -6.40
CA LYS A 78 8.70 14.94 -5.50
C LYS A 78 8.20 14.22 -4.25
N VAL A 79 7.06 14.65 -3.72
CA VAL A 79 6.44 13.98 -2.56
C VAL A 79 5.96 12.58 -2.91
N HIS A 80 5.37 12.39 -4.10
CA HIS A 80 5.00 11.04 -4.57
C HIS A 80 6.24 10.13 -4.67
N ILE A 81 7.33 10.63 -5.25
CA ILE A 81 8.59 9.88 -5.38
C ILE A 81 9.15 9.51 -3.99
N GLU A 82 9.21 10.47 -3.07
CA GLU A 82 9.69 10.25 -1.70
C GLU A 82 8.85 9.21 -0.96
N VAL A 83 7.52 9.28 -1.08
CA VAL A 83 6.60 8.31 -0.48
C VAL A 83 6.87 6.91 -1.01
N LEU A 84 6.91 6.73 -2.32
CA LEU A 84 7.13 5.42 -2.93
C LEU A 84 8.50 4.84 -2.58
N GLN A 85 9.54 5.68 -2.59
CA GLN A 85 10.88 5.25 -2.22
C GLN A 85 10.94 4.80 -0.76
N SER A 86 10.41 5.62 0.13
CA SER A 86 10.31 5.32 1.55
C SER A 86 9.47 4.07 1.85
N MET A 87 8.41 3.82 1.05
CA MET A 87 7.63 2.59 1.19
C MET A 87 8.41 1.36 0.74
N CYS A 88 9.11 1.43 -0.41
CA CYS A 88 9.96 0.33 -0.88
C CYS A 88 11.05 -0.04 0.14
N ASP A 89 11.62 0.94 0.83
CA ASP A 89 12.62 0.69 1.87
C ASP A 89 11.98 0.14 3.14
N TYR A 90 10.84 0.68 3.54
CA TYR A 90 10.13 0.25 4.73
C TYR A 90 9.69 -1.22 4.67
N VAL A 91 9.08 -1.65 3.57
CA VAL A 91 8.58 -3.03 3.46
C VAL A 91 9.70 -4.07 3.55
N LYS A 92 10.92 -3.73 3.14
CA LYS A 92 12.09 -4.58 3.31
C LYS A 92 12.42 -4.83 4.78
N THR A 93 12.20 -3.85 5.64
CA THR A 93 12.41 -4.01 7.09
C THR A 93 11.46 -5.02 7.73
N LEU A 94 10.34 -5.30 7.05
CA LEU A 94 9.34 -6.29 7.44
C LEU A 94 9.57 -7.68 6.81
N GLY A 95 10.65 -7.86 6.04
CA GLY A 95 10.88 -9.08 5.26
C GLY A 95 9.97 -9.22 4.04
N LEU A 96 9.34 -8.11 3.63
CA LEU A 96 8.52 -8.05 2.42
C LEU A 96 9.30 -7.39 1.28
N TYR A 97 9.07 -7.85 0.05
CA TYR A 97 9.74 -7.36 -1.15
C TYR A 97 8.72 -6.92 -2.19
N VAL A 98 9.00 -5.79 -2.84
CA VAL A 98 8.15 -5.27 -3.91
C VAL A 98 8.38 -6.09 -5.18
N HIS A 99 7.35 -6.77 -5.66
CA HIS A 99 7.37 -7.53 -6.92
C HIS A 99 6.81 -6.75 -8.10
N HIS A 100 5.83 -5.88 -7.85
CA HIS A 100 5.30 -4.92 -8.81
C HIS A 100 4.99 -3.59 -8.14
N LEU A 101 5.21 -2.51 -8.89
CA LEU A 101 4.87 -1.14 -8.53
C LEU A 101 4.40 -0.41 -9.77
N CYS A 102 3.19 0.12 -9.76
CA CYS A 102 2.64 0.90 -10.85
C CYS A 102 1.70 2.00 -10.35
N ALA A 103 1.40 2.94 -11.24
CA ALA A 103 0.34 3.92 -11.00
C ALA A 103 -1.03 3.24 -11.05
N SER A 104 -1.96 3.66 -10.19
CA SER A 104 -3.37 3.28 -10.31
C SER A 104 -3.95 3.83 -11.62
N SER A 105 -4.79 3.06 -12.28
CA SER A 105 -5.47 3.49 -13.50
C SER A 105 -6.61 4.50 -13.24
N VAL A 106 -6.97 4.69 -11.98
CA VAL A 106 -7.98 5.63 -11.53
C VAL A 106 -7.39 6.57 -10.48
N LEU A 107 -7.89 7.80 -10.43
CA LEU A 107 -7.56 8.73 -9.35
C LEU A 107 -8.34 8.35 -8.09
N GLY A 108 -7.71 8.55 -6.96
CA GLY A 108 -8.39 8.50 -5.69
C GLY A 108 -9.33 9.68 -5.48
N ARG A 109 -9.99 9.71 -4.33
CA ARG A 109 -10.87 10.80 -3.95
C ARG A 109 -10.17 12.14 -4.10
N ASP A 110 -10.92 13.15 -4.52
CA ASP A 110 -10.46 14.53 -4.72
C ASP A 110 -9.33 14.69 -5.76
N GLY A 111 -9.07 13.64 -6.56
CA GLY A 111 -8.08 13.66 -7.65
C GLY A 111 -6.66 13.30 -7.22
N ASN A 112 -6.47 12.68 -6.07
CA ASN A 112 -5.17 12.18 -5.65
C ASN A 112 -4.64 11.08 -6.57
N LYS A 113 -3.36 11.15 -6.93
CA LYS A 113 -2.64 10.04 -7.57
C LYS A 113 -2.38 8.95 -6.53
N GLU A 114 -2.74 7.72 -6.86
CA GLU A 114 -2.53 6.55 -6.02
C GLU A 114 -1.72 5.49 -6.76
N PHE A 115 -1.05 4.60 -6.03
CA PHE A 115 -0.14 3.63 -6.62
C PHE A 115 -0.42 2.24 -6.09
N VAL A 116 -0.29 1.24 -6.95
CA VAL A 116 -0.47 -0.16 -6.57
C VAL A 116 0.89 -0.78 -6.32
N MET A 117 1.04 -1.41 -5.17
CA MET A 117 2.24 -2.11 -4.76
C MET A 117 1.91 -3.58 -4.47
N HIS A 118 2.60 -4.50 -5.14
CA HIS A 118 2.47 -5.93 -4.91
C HIS A 118 3.69 -6.42 -4.11
N LEU A 119 3.42 -7.03 -2.98
CA LEU A 119 4.40 -7.46 -1.99
C LEU A 119 4.36 -8.98 -1.79
N LYS A 120 5.53 -9.58 -1.60
CA LYS A 120 5.72 -10.98 -1.21
C LYS A 120 6.88 -11.11 -0.24
N HIS A 121 6.92 -12.20 0.51
CA HIS A 121 8.08 -12.57 1.33
C HIS A 121 9.28 -13.06 0.50
N THR A 122 9.02 -13.54 -0.73
CA THR A 122 10.10 -13.98 -1.63
C THR A 122 10.98 -12.81 -2.04
N GLN A 123 12.26 -12.91 -1.76
CA GLN A 123 13.25 -11.88 -2.11
C GLN A 123 13.31 -11.64 -3.62
N THR A 124 13.44 -10.38 -3.99
CA THR A 124 13.65 -9.95 -5.38
C THR A 124 14.66 -8.80 -5.43
N HIS A 125 15.42 -8.73 -6.51
CA HIS A 125 16.36 -7.64 -6.81
C HIS A 125 15.78 -6.63 -7.82
N LYS A 126 14.47 -6.65 -8.04
CA LYS A 126 13.81 -5.70 -8.95
C LYS A 126 14.00 -4.26 -8.48
N VAL A 127 14.39 -3.42 -9.42
CA VAL A 127 14.47 -1.97 -9.25
C VAL A 127 13.35 -1.34 -10.05
N PHE A 128 12.62 -0.43 -9.44
CA PHE A 128 11.49 0.23 -10.08
C PHE A 128 11.86 1.65 -10.50
N PRO A 129 11.52 2.08 -11.72
CA PRO A 129 11.75 3.43 -12.20
C PRO A 129 10.70 4.39 -11.59
N ILE A 130 10.77 4.61 -10.27
CA ILE A 130 9.76 5.35 -9.49
C ILE A 130 9.48 6.72 -10.11
N ARG A 131 10.51 7.42 -10.60
CA ARG A 131 10.34 8.74 -11.23
C ARG A 131 9.46 8.66 -12.47
N ASP A 132 9.64 7.62 -13.29
CA ASP A 132 8.88 7.43 -14.54
C ASP A 132 7.44 6.98 -14.22
N ILE A 133 7.26 6.12 -13.21
CA ILE A 133 5.93 5.71 -12.71
C ILE A 133 5.12 6.93 -12.28
N VAL A 134 5.74 7.88 -11.57
CA VAL A 134 5.06 9.10 -11.10
C VAL A 134 4.79 10.07 -12.23
N LYS A 135 5.75 10.28 -13.15
CA LYS A 135 5.61 11.22 -14.28
C LYS A 135 4.60 10.74 -15.33
N ASN A 136 4.62 9.45 -15.63
CA ASN A 136 3.76 8.85 -16.65
C ASN A 136 2.41 8.39 -16.09
N TYR A 137 1.96 8.99 -14.99
CA TYR A 137 0.66 8.70 -14.40
C TYR A 137 -0.45 9.07 -15.37
N THR A 138 -1.09 8.07 -15.94
CA THR A 138 -2.21 8.24 -16.88
C THR A 138 -3.48 7.62 -16.31
N VAL A 139 -4.54 8.40 -16.32
CA VAL A 139 -5.88 7.91 -15.95
C VAL A 139 -6.53 7.33 -17.22
N LYS A 140 -6.93 6.06 -17.14
CA LYS A 140 -7.82 5.51 -18.18
C LYS A 140 -9.21 6.11 -17.98
N ARG A 141 -9.69 6.81 -18.99
CA ARG A 141 -11.08 7.30 -19.08
C ARG A 141 -12.00 6.18 -19.50
#